data_da82b6a77b5b7587fa9f77afe6e99931
#
_entry.id   da82b6a77b5b7587fa9f77afe6e99931
#
_cell.length_a   1.000
_cell.length_b   1.000
_cell.length_c   1.000
_cell.angle_alpha   90.00
_cell.angle_beta   90.00
_cell.angle_gamma   90.00
#
_symmetry.space_group_name_H-M   'P 1'
#
loop_
_entity.id
_entity.type
_entity.pdbx_description
1 polymer ?
#
loop_
_entity_poly.entity_id
_entity_poly.type
_entity_poly.pdbx_seq_one_letter_code
_entity_poly.pdbx_strand_id
1 'polypeptide(L)'
;MKPVLFATGHAPAYRVGALQRLHEREHIELALFGGRARHAGARAAGELALPHRRVHPRELAALAASGEYRAVVIPTGGRLAPLAGWAGARRARVPVILWASLWAHPRSAAHALTYLPLRRLYRSADAVVTYGPHVSRYVRAHGARNVHVAPQAVDNDFWSAPVRAAPSAARWPRDAQLRFLFAGRAAREKGLAVLLRAWAEAELAPRAALVLAGVGPELHLSGELLPAARAGAREGVTCLEPVEPLELRTLYAHSDALVLPSIPTRTFREPWGLVVNEAMNRALPVIASDAVGAAAGGLVRDGANGLVVPAGASAALARALRLLADDAKLRARLGSAGARDVRAFSYDAWAAGFSQALHTLGVSRERW
;
A
#
# COMPACT_ATOMS: atom_id res chain seq x y z
N MET A 1 -24.21 22.26 -2.38
CA MET A 1 -24.35 20.96 -1.65
C MET A 1 -23.35 20.96 -0.51
N LYS A 2 -23.71 20.41 0.69
CA LYS A 2 -22.80 20.30 1.83
C LYS A 2 -21.58 19.42 1.48
N PRO A 3 -20.37 19.66 2.06
CA PRO A 3 -19.21 18.82 1.84
C PRO A 3 -19.34 17.42 2.45
N VAL A 4 -18.43 16.52 2.10
CA VAL A 4 -18.22 15.24 2.79
C VAL A 4 -17.11 15.40 3.82
N LEU A 5 -17.33 15.03 5.08
CA LEU A 5 -16.28 14.97 6.08
C LEU A 5 -15.43 13.71 5.86
N PHE A 6 -14.17 13.89 5.50
CA PHE A 6 -13.25 12.78 5.29
C PHE A 6 -12.23 12.70 6.44
N ALA A 7 -12.46 11.82 7.39
CA ALA A 7 -11.57 11.64 8.53
C ALA A 7 -10.43 10.65 8.20
N THR A 8 -9.20 11.05 8.47
CA THR A 8 -8.02 10.18 8.29
C THR A 8 -6.94 10.52 9.32
N GLY A 9 -6.06 9.57 9.62
CA GLY A 9 -4.94 9.81 10.54
C GLY A 9 -4.01 10.89 10.02
N HIS A 10 -3.65 10.82 8.74
CA HIS A 10 -2.80 11.80 8.04
C HIS A 10 -3.03 11.74 6.53
N ALA A 11 -2.54 12.76 5.82
CA ALA A 11 -2.49 12.81 4.37
C ALA A 11 -1.01 12.73 3.91
N PRO A 12 -0.46 11.53 3.70
CA PRO A 12 0.91 11.40 3.20
C PRO A 12 0.99 11.88 1.75
N ALA A 13 2.18 12.31 1.31
CA ALA A 13 2.40 12.90 -0.02
C ALA A 13 1.82 12.03 -1.16
N TYR A 14 2.04 10.72 -1.10
CA TYR A 14 1.51 9.78 -2.11
C TYR A 14 -0.02 9.69 -2.16
N ARG A 15 -0.74 10.22 -1.17
CA ARG A 15 -2.22 10.20 -1.09
C ARG A 15 -2.85 11.52 -1.52
N VAL A 16 -2.08 12.61 -1.55
CA VAL A 16 -2.60 13.96 -1.81
C VAL A 16 -3.33 14.04 -3.15
N GLY A 17 -2.72 13.53 -4.22
CA GLY A 17 -3.36 13.55 -5.54
C GLY A 17 -4.70 12.81 -5.58
N ALA A 18 -4.80 11.64 -4.93
CA ALA A 18 -6.07 10.90 -4.83
C ALA A 18 -7.14 11.68 -4.03
N LEU A 19 -6.74 12.33 -2.94
CA LEU A 19 -7.64 13.19 -2.14
C LEU A 19 -8.07 14.43 -2.93
N GLN A 20 -7.19 15.03 -3.74
CA GLN A 20 -7.53 16.14 -4.63
C GLN A 20 -8.58 15.72 -5.66
N ARG A 21 -8.39 14.58 -6.34
CA ARG A 21 -9.40 14.04 -7.27
C ARG A 21 -10.75 13.81 -6.59
N LEU A 22 -10.76 13.29 -5.37
CA LEU A 22 -12.00 13.11 -4.62
C LEU A 22 -12.62 14.45 -4.21
N HIS A 23 -11.80 15.46 -3.86
CA HIS A 23 -12.29 16.81 -3.56
C HIS A 23 -12.94 17.47 -4.79
N GLU A 24 -12.30 17.36 -5.95
CA GLU A 24 -12.83 17.88 -7.22
C GLU A 24 -14.21 17.28 -7.54
N ARG A 25 -14.38 15.97 -7.35
CA ARG A 25 -15.62 15.23 -7.61
C ARG A 25 -16.68 15.49 -6.54
N GLU A 26 -16.30 15.36 -5.28
CA GLU A 26 -17.27 15.23 -4.17
C GLU A 26 -17.15 16.33 -3.12
N HIS A 27 -16.30 17.32 -3.29
CA HIS A 27 -16.13 18.42 -2.33
C HIS A 27 -15.93 17.88 -0.90
N ILE A 28 -14.79 17.25 -0.63
CA ILE A 28 -14.44 16.74 0.70
C ILE A 28 -13.77 17.82 1.55
N GLU A 29 -13.93 17.73 2.87
CA GLU A 29 -13.14 18.43 3.88
C GLU A 29 -12.43 17.40 4.75
N LEU A 30 -11.12 17.58 4.97
CA LEU A 30 -10.31 16.60 5.70
C LEU A 30 -10.31 16.89 7.20
N ALA A 31 -10.60 15.88 8.02
CA ALA A 31 -10.38 15.88 9.46
C ALA A 31 -9.17 14.98 9.80
N LEU A 32 -8.05 15.57 10.16
CA LEU A 32 -6.78 14.88 10.45
C LEU A 32 -6.66 14.66 11.96
N PHE A 33 -6.81 13.40 12.41
CA PHE A 33 -6.81 13.06 13.84
C PHE A 33 -5.52 12.38 14.32
N GLY A 34 -4.53 12.18 13.45
CA GLY A 34 -3.23 11.58 13.77
C GLY A 34 -2.19 12.63 14.16
N GLY A 35 -1.27 12.26 15.06
CA GLY A 35 -0.05 13.01 15.33
C GLY A 35 0.97 12.89 14.18
N ARG A 36 2.27 13.20 14.48
CA ARG A 36 3.37 13.02 13.51
C ARG A 36 3.35 11.60 12.91
N ALA A 37 3.52 11.52 11.59
CA ALA A 37 3.55 10.25 10.87
C ALA A 37 4.53 9.27 11.53
N ARG A 38 4.04 8.11 11.98
CA ARG A 38 4.88 7.05 12.59
C ARG A 38 5.72 6.28 11.56
N HIS A 39 5.52 6.54 10.29
CA HIS A 39 6.28 5.91 9.21
C HIS A 39 7.38 6.86 8.77
N ALA A 40 8.61 6.59 9.22
CA ALA A 40 9.81 7.20 8.66
C ALA A 40 9.78 6.95 7.14
N GLY A 41 9.85 8.02 6.33
CA GLY A 41 9.75 7.94 4.87
C GLY A 41 8.43 8.44 4.27
N ALA A 42 7.31 8.48 4.99
CA ALA A 42 6.17 9.26 4.56
C ALA A 42 6.41 10.72 4.97
N ARG A 43 7.04 11.52 4.11
CA ARG A 43 7.03 12.98 4.30
C ARG A 43 5.58 13.41 4.49
N ALA A 44 5.34 14.21 5.54
CA ALA A 44 4.12 15.01 5.58
C ALA A 44 4.03 15.73 4.24
N ALA A 45 2.88 15.66 3.58
CA ALA A 45 2.63 16.55 2.45
C ALA A 45 3.05 17.95 2.90
N GLY A 46 3.76 18.67 2.05
CA GLY A 46 3.93 20.11 2.19
C GLY A 46 2.56 20.75 2.45
N GLU A 47 2.44 22.03 2.44
CA GLU A 47 1.17 22.72 2.66
C GLU A 47 0.04 22.07 1.85
N LEU A 48 -0.91 21.44 2.57
CA LEU A 48 -1.97 20.66 1.95
C LEU A 48 -2.98 21.63 1.32
N ALA A 49 -3.03 21.69 0.00
CA ALA A 49 -3.90 22.61 -0.75
C ALA A 49 -5.42 22.29 -0.63
N LEU A 50 -5.79 21.31 0.19
CA LEU A 50 -7.16 20.89 0.42
C LEU A 50 -7.71 21.49 1.74
N PRO A 51 -9.02 21.83 1.81
CA PRO A 51 -9.65 22.21 3.07
C PRO A 51 -9.41 21.12 4.11
N HIS A 52 -8.72 21.48 5.18
CA HIS A 52 -8.40 20.52 6.24
C HIS A 52 -8.35 21.17 7.61
N ARG A 53 -8.59 20.36 8.64
CA ARG A 53 -8.40 20.72 10.04
C ARG A 53 -7.79 19.57 10.84
N ARG A 54 -6.99 19.88 11.84
CA ARG A 54 -6.51 18.91 12.82
C ARG A 54 -7.53 18.80 13.94
N VAL A 55 -7.88 17.58 14.33
CA VAL A 55 -8.95 17.32 15.29
C VAL A 55 -8.58 16.24 16.29
N HIS A 56 -9.06 16.37 17.52
CA HIS A 56 -9.12 15.28 18.47
C HIS A 56 -10.37 14.43 18.27
N PRO A 57 -10.46 13.19 18.82
CA PRO A 57 -11.65 12.35 18.67
C PRO A 57 -12.97 13.00 19.10
N ARG A 58 -12.95 13.83 20.17
CA ARG A 58 -14.15 14.57 20.63
C ARG A 58 -14.60 15.64 19.62
N GLU A 59 -13.65 16.37 19.04
CA GLU A 59 -13.92 17.36 18.01
C GLU A 59 -14.43 16.68 16.72
N LEU A 60 -13.87 15.52 16.36
CA LEU A 60 -14.37 14.72 15.23
C LEU A 60 -15.82 14.29 15.45
N ALA A 61 -16.22 13.90 16.67
CA ALA A 61 -17.59 13.57 16.99
C ALA A 61 -18.51 14.80 16.87
N ALA A 62 -18.06 15.97 17.35
CA ALA A 62 -18.83 17.21 17.23
C ALA A 62 -19.01 17.64 15.77
N LEU A 63 -17.93 17.60 14.96
CA LEU A 63 -18.01 17.87 13.53
C LEU A 63 -18.97 16.93 12.81
N ALA A 64 -18.85 15.64 13.04
CA ALA A 64 -19.73 14.64 12.44
C ALA A 64 -21.21 14.81 12.86
N ALA A 65 -21.44 15.42 14.04
CA ALA A 65 -22.78 15.71 14.58
C ALA A 65 -23.32 17.09 14.21
N SER A 66 -22.53 17.98 13.58
CA SER A 66 -22.91 19.38 13.32
C SER A 66 -24.04 19.53 12.31
N GLY A 67 -24.29 18.52 11.48
CA GLY A 67 -25.23 18.62 10.36
C GLY A 67 -24.70 19.41 9.16
N GLU A 68 -23.44 19.84 9.17
CA GLU A 68 -22.82 20.60 8.07
C GLU A 68 -22.34 19.70 6.92
N TYR A 69 -22.27 18.40 7.14
CA TYR A 69 -21.81 17.42 6.17
C TYR A 69 -22.94 16.53 5.66
N ARG A 70 -22.88 16.13 4.38
CA ARG A 70 -23.85 15.20 3.77
C ARG A 70 -23.50 13.73 3.94
N ALA A 71 -22.21 13.43 4.23
CA ALA A 71 -21.70 12.09 4.57
C ALA A 71 -20.43 12.22 5.40
N VAL A 72 -20.10 11.16 6.14
CA VAL A 72 -18.85 11.07 6.92
C VAL A 72 -18.09 9.82 6.50
N VAL A 73 -16.86 9.99 6.02
CA VAL A 73 -15.91 8.90 5.75
C VAL A 73 -14.99 8.74 6.95
N ILE A 74 -14.91 7.55 7.51
CA ILE A 74 -14.03 7.22 8.64
C ILE A 74 -13.17 5.98 8.31
N PRO A 75 -11.86 5.95 8.64
CA PRO A 75 -11.03 4.78 8.43
C PRO A 75 -11.31 3.72 9.51
N THR A 76 -10.95 2.48 9.25
CA THR A 76 -10.99 1.41 10.25
C THR A 76 -9.77 1.43 11.20
N GLY A 77 -8.75 2.23 10.90
CA GLY A 77 -7.58 2.47 11.74
C GLY A 77 -7.75 3.69 12.64
N GLY A 78 -7.02 3.70 13.77
CA GLY A 78 -7.12 4.76 14.80
C GLY A 78 -7.96 4.31 16.00
N ARG A 79 -7.48 4.60 17.22
CA ARG A 79 -8.07 4.04 18.45
C ARG A 79 -9.54 4.43 18.65
N LEU A 80 -9.80 5.69 18.96
CA LEU A 80 -11.13 6.21 19.30
C LEU A 80 -11.78 7.01 18.16
N ALA A 81 -11.00 7.54 17.22
CA ALA A 81 -11.50 8.42 16.17
C ALA A 81 -12.58 7.77 15.28
N PRO A 82 -12.46 6.48 14.85
CA PRO A 82 -13.53 5.84 14.08
C PRO A 82 -14.86 5.75 14.85
N LEU A 83 -14.79 5.40 16.13
CA LEU A 83 -16.00 5.32 16.99
C LEU A 83 -16.61 6.69 17.23
N ALA A 84 -15.77 7.71 17.46
CA ALA A 84 -16.21 9.08 17.68
C ALA A 84 -16.90 9.65 16.43
N GLY A 85 -16.28 9.50 15.26
CA GLY A 85 -16.88 9.93 13.98
C GLY A 85 -18.19 9.19 13.67
N TRP A 86 -18.23 7.88 13.91
CA TRP A 86 -19.44 7.06 13.76
C TRP A 86 -20.57 7.54 14.68
N ALA A 87 -20.28 7.73 15.97
CA ALA A 87 -21.30 8.17 16.95
C ALA A 87 -21.85 9.57 16.63
N GLY A 88 -20.98 10.51 16.24
CA GLY A 88 -21.38 11.84 15.81
C GLY A 88 -22.30 11.81 14.58
N ALA A 89 -21.90 11.09 13.54
CA ALA A 89 -22.69 10.94 12.32
C ALA A 89 -24.06 10.30 12.58
N ARG A 90 -24.12 9.26 13.42
CA ARG A 90 -25.38 8.62 13.81
C ARG A 90 -26.32 9.55 14.56
N ARG A 91 -25.78 10.41 15.43
CA ARG A 91 -26.57 11.46 16.12
C ARG A 91 -27.20 12.45 15.14
N ALA A 92 -26.44 12.85 14.11
CA ALA A 92 -26.93 13.77 13.08
C ALA A 92 -27.73 13.08 11.96
N ARG A 93 -27.88 11.75 11.99
CA ARG A 93 -28.50 10.94 10.92
C ARG A 93 -27.80 11.13 9.56
N VAL A 94 -26.50 11.34 9.59
CA VAL A 94 -25.66 11.48 8.39
C VAL A 94 -25.08 10.11 8.00
N PRO A 95 -25.09 9.72 6.72
CA PRO A 95 -24.53 8.46 6.24
C PRO A 95 -23.06 8.32 6.59
N VAL A 96 -22.67 7.09 6.99
CA VAL A 96 -21.30 6.72 7.36
C VAL A 96 -20.70 5.76 6.33
N ILE A 97 -19.58 6.15 5.77
CA ILE A 97 -18.76 5.33 4.89
C ILE A 97 -17.51 4.90 5.65
N LEU A 98 -17.27 3.58 5.79
CA LEU A 98 -16.01 3.07 6.33
C LEU A 98 -14.98 2.93 5.22
N TRP A 99 -13.75 3.41 5.45
CA TRP A 99 -12.61 3.14 4.60
C TRP A 99 -11.74 2.05 5.21
N ALA A 100 -11.78 0.85 4.60
CA ALA A 100 -11.19 -0.37 5.15
C ALA A 100 -9.96 -0.84 4.36
N SER A 101 -8.92 -1.22 5.10
CA SER A 101 -7.66 -1.77 4.56
C SER A 101 -7.32 -3.16 5.12
N LEU A 102 -7.97 -3.57 6.22
CA LEU A 102 -7.71 -4.86 6.86
C LEU A 102 -8.35 -6.00 6.07
N TRP A 103 -7.62 -7.07 5.87
CA TRP A 103 -8.07 -8.33 5.28
C TRP A 103 -7.71 -9.57 6.14
N ALA A 104 -7.18 -9.32 7.32
CA ALA A 104 -7.06 -10.26 8.43
C ALA A 104 -7.10 -9.47 9.73
N HIS A 105 -7.76 -10.02 10.76
CA HIS A 105 -7.79 -9.36 12.07
C HIS A 105 -6.45 -9.57 12.77
N PRO A 106 -5.81 -8.49 13.28
CA PRO A 106 -4.58 -8.63 14.05
C PRO A 106 -4.80 -9.44 15.32
N ARG A 107 -3.88 -10.37 15.63
CA ARG A 107 -4.00 -11.31 16.78
C ARG A 107 -3.15 -10.83 17.94
N SER A 108 -3.69 -9.95 18.79
CA SER A 108 -3.12 -9.60 20.10
C SER A 108 -4.26 -9.36 21.09
N ALA A 109 -3.97 -9.34 22.41
CA ALA A 109 -4.97 -9.04 23.43
C ALA A 109 -5.68 -7.69 23.18
N ALA A 110 -4.91 -6.65 22.85
CA ALA A 110 -5.48 -5.34 22.53
C ALA A 110 -6.40 -5.37 21.28
N HIS A 111 -6.07 -6.17 20.27
CA HIS A 111 -6.91 -6.30 19.07
C HIS A 111 -8.14 -7.19 19.32
N ALA A 112 -8.07 -8.16 20.22
CA ALA A 112 -9.23 -8.94 20.63
C ALA A 112 -10.34 -8.04 21.20
N LEU A 113 -9.97 -7.04 22.01
CA LEU A 113 -10.91 -6.05 22.56
C LEU A 113 -11.54 -5.16 21.47
N THR A 114 -10.85 -4.92 20.38
CA THR A 114 -11.35 -4.07 19.27
C THR A 114 -12.15 -4.86 18.23
N TYR A 115 -12.19 -6.18 18.30
CA TYR A 115 -12.86 -7.03 17.31
C TYR A 115 -14.37 -6.79 17.24
N LEU A 116 -15.07 -6.85 18.38
CA LEU A 116 -16.52 -6.63 18.42
C LEU A 116 -16.92 -5.21 18.03
N PRO A 117 -16.27 -4.13 18.53
CA PRO A 117 -16.49 -2.77 18.04
C PRO A 117 -16.30 -2.63 16.53
N LEU A 118 -15.22 -3.17 15.96
CA LEU A 118 -14.95 -3.11 14.53
C LEU A 118 -16.01 -3.86 13.71
N ARG A 119 -16.41 -5.06 14.16
CA ARG A 119 -17.50 -5.84 13.54
C ARG A 119 -18.82 -5.10 13.58
N ARG A 120 -19.12 -4.37 14.68
CA ARG A 120 -20.30 -3.53 14.78
C ARG A 120 -20.24 -2.38 13.76
N LEU A 121 -19.08 -1.74 13.59
CA LEU A 121 -18.89 -0.70 12.57
C LEU A 121 -19.16 -1.27 11.16
N TYR A 122 -18.61 -2.41 10.80
CA TYR A 122 -18.88 -3.03 9.49
C TYR A 122 -20.36 -3.31 9.24
N ARG A 123 -21.10 -3.75 10.26
CA ARG A 123 -22.54 -4.04 10.16
C ARG A 123 -23.43 -2.81 10.10
N SER A 124 -22.99 -1.73 10.74
CA SER A 124 -23.77 -0.50 10.89
C SER A 124 -23.40 0.60 9.92
N ALA A 125 -22.30 0.47 9.17
CA ALA A 125 -21.93 1.41 8.14
C ALA A 125 -22.93 1.37 6.98
N ASP A 126 -23.23 2.52 6.42
CA ASP A 126 -24.15 2.64 5.28
C ASP A 126 -23.45 2.21 3.98
N ALA A 127 -22.12 2.41 3.88
CA ALA A 127 -21.26 1.81 2.87
C ALA A 127 -19.87 1.52 3.43
N VAL A 128 -19.13 0.62 2.75
CA VAL A 128 -17.73 0.33 3.06
C VAL A 128 -16.91 0.42 1.77
N VAL A 129 -15.88 1.26 1.78
CA VAL A 129 -14.92 1.39 0.68
C VAL A 129 -13.65 0.64 1.05
N THR A 130 -13.16 -0.21 0.17
CA THR A 130 -12.07 -1.16 0.42
C THR A 130 -10.92 -0.97 -0.56
N TYR A 131 -9.72 -1.42 -0.19
CA TYR A 131 -8.52 -1.35 -1.03
C TYR A 131 -8.58 -2.30 -2.25
N GLY A 132 -9.42 -3.33 -2.19
CA GLY A 132 -9.53 -4.31 -3.26
C GLY A 132 -10.37 -5.52 -2.86
N PRO A 133 -10.54 -6.50 -3.76
CA PRO A 133 -11.38 -7.68 -3.55
C PRO A 133 -11.04 -8.50 -2.29
N HIS A 134 -9.76 -8.57 -1.90
CA HIS A 134 -9.31 -9.26 -0.69
C HIS A 134 -9.88 -8.63 0.58
N VAL A 135 -9.88 -7.29 0.66
CA VAL A 135 -10.50 -6.55 1.77
C VAL A 135 -12.03 -6.65 1.70
N SER A 136 -12.61 -6.58 0.49
CA SER A 136 -14.06 -6.72 0.29
C SER A 136 -14.59 -8.05 0.81
N ARG A 137 -13.89 -9.15 0.54
CA ARG A 137 -14.23 -10.48 1.10
C ARG A 137 -14.21 -10.46 2.63
N TYR A 138 -13.18 -9.87 3.22
CA TYR A 138 -13.04 -9.78 4.66
C TYR A 138 -14.17 -8.97 5.31
N VAL A 139 -14.47 -7.76 4.82
CA VAL A 139 -15.50 -6.91 5.43
C VAL A 139 -16.91 -7.49 5.25
N ARG A 140 -17.20 -8.16 4.11
CA ARG A 140 -18.47 -8.88 3.90
C ARG A 140 -18.65 -10.04 4.88
N ALA A 141 -17.59 -10.81 5.15
CA ALA A 141 -17.61 -11.86 6.16
C ALA A 141 -17.86 -11.32 7.59
N HIS A 142 -17.62 -10.02 7.82
CA HIS A 142 -17.89 -9.33 9.08
C HIS A 142 -19.22 -8.55 9.09
N GLY A 143 -20.02 -8.68 8.03
CA GLY A 143 -21.39 -8.19 7.96
C GLY A 143 -21.58 -6.87 7.21
N ALA A 144 -20.57 -6.37 6.50
CA ALA A 144 -20.72 -5.25 5.58
C ALA A 144 -21.61 -5.65 4.37
N ARG A 145 -22.55 -4.80 3.99
CA ARG A 145 -23.53 -5.08 2.93
C ARG A 145 -23.26 -4.29 1.65
N ASN A 146 -23.13 -2.97 1.77
CA ASN A 146 -22.86 -2.06 0.65
C ASN A 146 -21.34 -1.83 0.54
N VAL A 147 -20.66 -2.58 -0.35
CA VAL A 147 -19.20 -2.63 -0.40
C VAL A 147 -18.68 -2.25 -1.78
N HIS A 148 -17.86 -1.22 -1.84
CA HIS A 148 -17.23 -0.66 -3.01
C HIS A 148 -15.70 -0.82 -2.95
N VAL A 149 -15.04 -0.72 -4.10
CA VAL A 149 -13.57 -0.78 -4.19
C VAL A 149 -13.05 0.59 -4.64
N ALA A 150 -12.15 1.18 -3.85
CA ALA A 150 -11.27 2.26 -4.24
C ALA A 150 -9.85 1.69 -4.32
N PRO A 151 -9.37 1.29 -5.51
CA PRO A 151 -8.11 0.59 -5.64
C PRO A 151 -6.95 1.47 -5.19
N GLN A 152 -5.94 0.88 -4.57
CA GLN A 152 -4.79 1.66 -4.15
C GLN A 152 -4.01 2.16 -5.37
N ALA A 153 -3.65 3.43 -5.35
CA ALA A 153 -3.10 4.15 -6.47
C ALA A 153 -1.87 4.97 -6.08
N VAL A 154 -1.04 5.23 -7.05
CA VAL A 154 0.07 6.19 -7.03
C VAL A 154 -0.11 7.20 -8.16
N ASP A 155 0.75 8.19 -8.23
CA ASP A 155 0.83 9.10 -9.38
C ASP A 155 1.42 8.34 -10.57
N ASN A 156 0.55 7.82 -11.45
CA ASN A 156 0.98 7.03 -12.60
C ASN A 156 1.84 7.86 -13.57
N ASP A 157 1.56 9.15 -13.73
CA ASP A 157 2.32 10.03 -14.62
C ASP A 157 3.73 10.27 -14.07
N PHE A 158 3.85 10.56 -12.78
CA PHE A 158 5.14 10.69 -12.12
C PHE A 158 5.95 9.39 -12.23
N TRP A 159 5.37 8.24 -11.92
CA TRP A 159 6.12 6.98 -11.89
C TRP A 159 6.44 6.45 -13.29
N SER A 160 5.64 6.73 -14.31
CA SER A 160 5.92 6.33 -15.69
C SER A 160 6.84 7.30 -16.46
N ALA A 161 7.05 8.52 -15.95
CA ALA A 161 7.84 9.55 -16.63
C ALA A 161 9.25 9.07 -16.97
N PRO A 162 9.79 9.38 -18.14
CA PRO A 162 11.13 8.96 -18.58
C PRO A 162 12.22 9.30 -17.58
N VAL A 163 13.17 8.39 -17.41
CA VAL A 163 14.36 8.57 -16.59
C VAL A 163 15.59 8.59 -17.49
N ARG A 164 16.38 9.66 -17.43
CA ARG A 164 17.63 9.82 -18.19
C ARG A 164 18.86 9.71 -17.30
N ALA A 165 18.71 10.01 -16.01
CA ALA A 165 19.81 9.97 -15.06
C ALA A 165 20.13 8.53 -14.64
N ALA A 166 21.39 8.23 -14.41
CA ALA A 166 21.81 7.02 -13.73
C ALA A 166 21.51 7.13 -12.21
N PRO A 167 21.37 5.99 -11.50
CA PRO A 167 21.21 5.99 -10.05
C PRO A 167 22.38 6.74 -9.37
N SER A 168 22.04 7.67 -8.47
CA SER A 168 23.00 8.46 -7.71
C SER A 168 23.53 7.73 -6.47
N ALA A 169 22.85 6.67 -6.05
CA ALA A 169 23.25 5.91 -4.88
C ALA A 169 24.68 5.35 -5.01
N ALA A 170 25.55 5.73 -4.08
CA ALA A 170 26.97 5.41 -4.13
C ALA A 170 27.27 3.90 -4.20
N ARG A 171 26.38 3.08 -3.62
CA ARG A 171 26.51 1.60 -3.61
C ARG A 171 25.70 0.92 -4.70
N TRP A 172 25.23 1.65 -5.72
CA TRP A 172 24.51 1.02 -6.82
C TRP A 172 25.44 0.05 -7.59
N PRO A 173 25.04 -1.23 -7.79
CA PRO A 173 25.89 -2.24 -8.42
C PRO A 173 25.93 -2.05 -9.94
N ARG A 174 26.83 -1.17 -10.42
CA ARG A 174 26.91 -0.76 -11.83
C ARG A 174 27.33 -1.90 -12.75
N ASP A 175 28.19 -2.79 -12.26
CA ASP A 175 28.78 -3.89 -13.02
C ASP A 175 27.92 -5.16 -13.05
N ALA A 176 26.85 -5.26 -12.26
CA ALA A 176 25.96 -6.40 -12.29
C ALA A 176 25.17 -6.45 -13.60
N GLN A 177 25.05 -7.64 -14.22
CA GLN A 177 24.25 -7.82 -15.42
C GLN A 177 22.74 -7.66 -15.16
N LEU A 178 22.30 -8.12 -13.97
CA LEU A 178 20.90 -8.05 -13.54
C LEU A 178 20.79 -7.45 -12.14
N ARG A 179 19.70 -6.75 -11.88
CA ARG A 179 19.43 -6.10 -10.60
C ARG A 179 18.02 -6.41 -10.12
N PHE A 180 17.91 -7.16 -9.04
CA PHE A 180 16.66 -7.40 -8.33
C PHE A 180 16.53 -6.35 -7.23
N LEU A 181 15.41 -5.61 -7.22
CA LEU A 181 15.18 -4.52 -6.28
C LEU A 181 14.14 -4.91 -5.24
N PHE A 182 14.44 -4.70 -3.99
CA PHE A 182 13.49 -4.58 -2.90
C PHE A 182 13.40 -3.10 -2.52
N ALA A 183 12.18 -2.58 -2.32
CA ALA A 183 11.96 -1.23 -1.83
C ALA A 183 11.04 -1.25 -0.59
N GLY A 184 11.57 -0.79 0.55
CA GLY A 184 10.81 -0.78 1.79
C GLY A 184 11.68 -0.73 3.05
N ARG A 185 11.03 -0.60 4.20
CA ARG A 185 11.69 -0.58 5.50
C ARG A 185 12.25 -1.96 5.89
N ALA A 186 13.30 -1.97 6.69
CA ALA A 186 13.76 -3.17 7.39
C ALA A 186 12.77 -3.54 8.51
N ALA A 187 11.70 -4.24 8.18
CA ALA A 187 10.68 -4.69 9.11
C ALA A 187 10.36 -6.16 8.88
N ARG A 188 10.05 -6.88 9.98
CA ARG A 188 9.79 -8.34 9.94
C ARG A 188 8.75 -8.72 8.89
N GLU A 189 7.66 -7.97 8.84
CA GLU A 189 6.55 -8.19 7.91
C GLU A 189 6.93 -8.02 6.44
N LYS A 190 8.07 -7.38 6.14
CA LYS A 190 8.56 -7.22 4.77
C LYS A 190 9.30 -8.44 4.23
N GLY A 191 9.55 -9.45 5.08
CA GLY A 191 10.06 -10.75 4.66
C GLY A 191 11.54 -10.76 4.22
N LEU A 192 12.35 -9.80 4.67
CA LEU A 192 13.76 -9.71 4.29
C LEU A 192 14.55 -10.97 4.61
N ALA A 193 14.27 -11.66 5.74
CA ALA A 193 14.92 -12.93 6.07
C ALA A 193 14.60 -14.03 5.03
N VAL A 194 13.37 -14.03 4.51
CA VAL A 194 12.97 -14.97 3.44
C VAL A 194 13.68 -14.61 2.14
N LEU A 195 13.76 -13.31 1.82
CA LEU A 195 14.44 -12.83 0.62
C LEU A 195 15.93 -13.18 0.61
N LEU A 196 16.63 -12.94 1.72
CA LEU A 196 18.06 -13.24 1.82
C LEU A 196 18.33 -14.74 1.72
N ARG A 197 17.50 -15.59 2.34
CA ARG A 197 17.61 -17.05 2.16
C ARG A 197 17.35 -17.47 0.72
N ALA A 198 16.30 -16.93 0.10
CA ALA A 198 15.97 -17.21 -1.29
C ALA A 198 17.08 -16.74 -2.25
N TRP A 199 17.72 -15.61 -1.94
CA TRP A 199 18.85 -15.10 -2.71
C TRP A 199 20.05 -16.04 -2.65
N ALA A 200 20.43 -16.52 -1.45
CA ALA A 200 21.48 -17.51 -1.28
C ALA A 200 21.14 -18.83 -2.00
N GLU A 201 19.91 -19.33 -1.85
CA GLU A 201 19.43 -20.54 -2.53
C GLU A 201 19.37 -20.38 -4.07
N ALA A 202 19.21 -19.14 -4.57
CA ALA A 202 19.14 -18.87 -5.99
C ALA A 202 20.50 -18.88 -6.69
N GLU A 203 21.60 -18.67 -5.94
CA GLU A 203 23.00 -18.70 -6.44
C GLU A 203 23.21 -17.80 -7.67
N LEU A 204 22.66 -16.58 -7.64
CA LEU A 204 22.68 -15.66 -8.78
C LEU A 204 23.91 -14.75 -8.83
N ALA A 205 24.64 -14.59 -7.71
CA ALA A 205 25.89 -13.84 -7.70
C ALA A 205 27.00 -14.64 -8.44
N PRO A 206 27.95 -13.98 -9.12
CA PRO A 206 28.05 -12.51 -9.26
C PRO A 206 27.26 -11.92 -10.45
N ARG A 207 26.58 -12.73 -11.28
CA ARG A 207 25.89 -12.25 -12.50
C ARG A 207 24.72 -11.31 -12.21
N ALA A 208 24.13 -11.40 -11.01
CA ALA A 208 23.05 -10.53 -10.56
C ALA A 208 23.35 -9.93 -9.20
N ALA A 209 22.75 -8.79 -8.93
CA ALA A 209 22.76 -8.12 -7.62
C ALA A 209 21.34 -7.99 -7.04
N LEU A 210 21.25 -8.13 -5.72
CA LEU A 210 20.05 -7.82 -4.94
C LEU A 210 20.24 -6.45 -4.26
N VAL A 211 19.41 -5.48 -4.62
CA VAL A 211 19.43 -4.14 -4.05
C VAL A 211 18.29 -3.99 -3.06
N LEU A 212 18.60 -3.64 -1.82
CA LEU A 212 17.66 -3.43 -0.72
C LEU A 212 17.55 -1.93 -0.42
N ALA A 213 16.63 -1.23 -1.07
CA ALA A 213 16.41 0.20 -0.89
C ALA A 213 15.50 0.49 0.33
N GLY A 214 15.95 1.41 1.19
CA GLY A 214 15.22 1.81 2.40
C GLY A 214 15.52 0.96 3.65
N VAL A 215 16.59 0.15 3.59
CA VAL A 215 16.98 -0.75 4.67
C VAL A 215 18.14 -0.18 5.48
N GLY A 216 18.90 0.77 4.90
CA GLY A 216 20.08 1.36 5.49
C GLY A 216 21.37 0.63 5.12
N PRO A 217 22.54 1.32 5.24
CA PRO A 217 23.84 0.79 4.81
C PRO A 217 24.29 -0.40 5.65
N GLU A 218 23.87 -0.44 6.91
CA GLU A 218 24.03 -1.58 7.77
C GLU A 218 22.65 -2.21 7.97
N LEU A 219 22.42 -3.33 7.29
CA LEU A 219 21.30 -4.18 7.63
C LEU A 219 21.48 -4.55 9.11
N HIS A 220 20.82 -3.80 10.02
CA HIS A 220 20.81 -4.11 11.44
C HIS A 220 20.12 -5.46 11.63
N LEU A 221 20.93 -6.51 11.57
CA LEU A 221 20.53 -7.90 11.65
C LEU A 221 20.25 -8.23 13.11
N SER A 222 19.08 -7.82 13.60
CA SER A 222 18.60 -8.28 14.89
C SER A 222 17.73 -9.55 14.71
N GLY A 223 17.98 -10.54 15.55
CA GLY A 223 17.14 -11.74 15.62
C GLY A 223 17.13 -12.61 14.34
N GLU A 224 16.00 -12.68 13.67
CA GLU A 224 15.76 -13.60 12.53
C GLU A 224 16.60 -13.31 11.27
N LEU A 225 17.12 -12.08 11.12
CA LEU A 225 17.95 -11.71 9.96
C LEU A 225 19.40 -12.17 10.12
N LEU A 226 19.86 -12.34 11.35
CA LEU A 226 21.27 -12.71 11.64
C LEU A 226 21.69 -14.07 11.05
N PRO A 227 20.92 -15.17 11.18
CA PRO A 227 21.27 -16.46 10.59
C PRO A 227 21.27 -16.43 9.07
N ALA A 228 20.29 -15.78 8.44
CA ALA A 228 20.20 -15.68 6.99
C ALA A 228 21.38 -14.90 6.39
N ALA A 229 21.85 -13.86 7.07
CA ALA A 229 22.99 -13.07 6.62
C ALA A 229 24.36 -13.73 6.86
N ARG A 230 24.45 -14.68 7.79
CA ARG A 230 25.69 -15.44 8.05
C ARG A 230 25.95 -16.56 7.04
N ALA A 231 24.89 -17.07 6.40
CA ALA A 231 24.94 -18.23 5.49
C ALA A 231 25.32 -17.88 4.04
N GLY A 232 26.25 -16.95 3.80
CA GLY A 232 26.65 -16.55 2.43
C GLY A 232 25.67 -15.63 1.70
N ALA A 233 24.54 -15.27 2.33
CA ALA A 233 23.47 -14.46 1.76
C ALA A 233 23.86 -12.98 1.50
N ARG A 234 25.12 -12.60 1.70
CA ARG A 234 25.60 -11.22 1.45
C ARG A 234 26.28 -11.05 0.09
N GLU A 235 26.62 -12.12 -0.58
CA GLU A 235 27.23 -12.01 -1.89
C GLU A 235 26.23 -11.41 -2.90
N GLY A 236 26.67 -10.36 -3.59
CA GLY A 236 25.82 -9.64 -4.52
C GLY A 236 24.66 -8.83 -3.88
N VAL A 237 24.64 -8.66 -2.55
CA VAL A 237 23.61 -7.87 -1.85
C VAL A 237 24.12 -6.47 -1.53
N THR A 238 23.36 -5.47 -1.93
CA THR A 238 23.62 -4.04 -1.65
C THR A 238 22.47 -3.42 -0.87
N CYS A 239 22.79 -2.76 0.24
CA CYS A 239 21.81 -2.03 1.06
C CYS A 239 21.94 -0.52 0.82
N LEU A 240 20.81 0.13 0.59
CA LEU A 240 20.72 1.57 0.39
C LEU A 240 19.88 2.19 1.52
N GLU A 241 20.22 3.44 1.86
CA GLU A 241 19.38 4.28 2.70
C GLU A 241 17.99 4.51 2.10
N PRO A 242 17.01 4.97 2.89
CA PRO A 242 15.77 5.50 2.35
C PRO A 242 16.05 6.58 1.31
N VAL A 243 15.52 6.41 0.12
CA VAL A 243 15.71 7.33 -1.00
C VAL A 243 14.44 8.14 -1.26
N GLU A 244 14.60 9.32 -1.85
CA GLU A 244 13.49 10.16 -2.27
C GLU A 244 12.75 9.53 -3.46
N PRO A 245 11.47 9.87 -3.68
CA PRO A 245 10.67 9.30 -4.76
C PRO A 245 11.30 9.43 -6.16
N LEU A 246 12.00 10.53 -6.43
CA LEU A 246 12.68 10.74 -7.71
C LEU A 246 13.83 9.75 -7.91
N GLU A 247 14.65 9.53 -6.88
CA GLU A 247 15.72 8.54 -6.92
C GLU A 247 15.14 7.12 -6.96
N LEU A 248 14.09 6.83 -6.19
CA LEU A 248 13.42 5.51 -6.22
C LEU A 248 12.90 5.19 -7.63
N ARG A 249 12.32 6.17 -8.33
CA ARG A 249 11.92 6.04 -9.73
C ARG A 249 13.10 5.70 -10.64
N THR A 250 14.26 6.30 -10.36
CA THR A 250 15.50 6.01 -11.08
C THR A 250 15.99 4.58 -10.79
N LEU A 251 15.93 4.13 -9.52
CA LEU A 251 16.26 2.75 -9.17
C LEU A 251 15.35 1.74 -9.88
N TYR A 252 14.04 1.98 -9.94
CA TYR A 252 13.11 1.12 -10.69
C TYR A 252 13.48 1.06 -12.17
N ALA A 253 13.83 2.21 -12.79
CA ALA A 253 14.17 2.26 -14.21
C ALA A 253 15.45 1.49 -14.57
N HIS A 254 16.35 1.28 -13.60
CA HIS A 254 17.63 0.59 -13.76
C HIS A 254 17.65 -0.80 -13.11
N SER A 255 16.48 -1.32 -12.74
CA SER A 255 16.32 -2.67 -12.19
C SER A 255 15.67 -3.61 -13.20
N ASP A 256 15.84 -4.91 -13.00
CA ASP A 256 15.32 -5.97 -13.87
C ASP A 256 14.06 -6.65 -13.28
N ALA A 257 13.87 -6.58 -11.97
CA ALA A 257 12.68 -7.04 -11.28
C ALA A 257 12.51 -6.37 -9.91
N LEU A 258 11.25 -6.15 -9.49
CA LEU A 258 10.92 -5.84 -8.10
C LEU A 258 10.59 -7.13 -7.34
N VAL A 259 11.07 -7.24 -6.09
CA VAL A 259 10.74 -8.36 -5.19
C VAL A 259 10.10 -7.83 -3.92
N LEU A 260 8.86 -8.23 -3.64
CA LEU A 260 8.12 -7.85 -2.41
C LEU A 260 7.64 -9.13 -1.69
N PRO A 261 8.50 -9.76 -0.87
CA PRO A 261 8.24 -11.05 -0.25
C PRO A 261 7.59 -10.93 1.13
N SER A 262 6.68 -9.96 1.31
CA SER A 262 6.05 -9.70 2.61
C SER A 262 5.45 -10.97 3.19
N ILE A 263 5.53 -11.11 4.52
CA ILE A 263 4.98 -12.24 5.27
C ILE A 263 3.90 -11.79 6.25
N PRO A 264 2.89 -12.62 6.51
CA PRO A 264 1.94 -12.31 7.56
C PRO A 264 2.62 -12.45 8.92
N THR A 265 2.36 -11.49 9.82
CA THR A 265 2.69 -11.60 11.23
C THR A 265 1.44 -11.75 12.08
N ARG A 266 1.58 -11.95 13.39
CA ARG A 266 0.40 -12.02 14.29
C ARG A 266 -0.44 -10.74 14.26
N THR A 267 0.18 -9.59 14.01
CA THR A 267 -0.47 -8.27 14.14
C THR A 267 -0.55 -7.49 12.83
N PHE A 268 0.08 -7.98 11.76
CA PHE A 268 0.15 -7.26 10.50
C PHE A 268 0.08 -8.20 9.30
N ARG A 269 -0.64 -7.80 8.29
CA ARG A 269 -0.62 -8.33 6.93
C ARG A 269 -0.57 -7.15 5.97
N GLU A 270 0.29 -7.21 4.96
CA GLU A 270 0.51 -6.08 4.02
C GLU A 270 -0.82 -5.67 3.37
N PRO A 271 -1.33 -4.45 3.65
CA PRO A 271 -2.64 -4.06 3.12
C PRO A 271 -2.65 -3.92 1.59
N TRP A 272 -1.50 -3.50 1.00
CA TRP A 272 -1.37 -3.36 -0.45
C TRP A 272 0.06 -3.58 -0.96
N GLY A 273 1.00 -2.68 -0.64
CA GLY A 273 2.36 -2.64 -1.20
C GLY A 273 2.42 -1.70 -2.42
N LEU A 274 2.34 -0.38 -2.19
CA LEU A 274 2.32 0.65 -3.25
C LEU A 274 3.54 0.59 -4.18
N VAL A 275 4.68 0.11 -3.70
CA VAL A 275 5.90 -0.12 -4.49
C VAL A 275 5.64 -1.03 -5.71
N VAL A 276 4.60 -1.87 -5.67
CA VAL A 276 4.16 -2.67 -6.82
C VAL A 276 3.59 -1.77 -7.91
N ASN A 277 2.71 -0.82 -7.56
CA ASN A 277 2.17 0.15 -8.52
C ASN A 277 3.31 0.98 -9.13
N GLU A 278 4.25 1.43 -8.30
CA GLU A 278 5.40 2.23 -8.71
C GLU A 278 6.28 1.48 -9.72
N ALA A 279 6.65 0.24 -9.41
CA ALA A 279 7.48 -0.61 -10.27
C ALA A 279 6.77 -0.99 -11.59
N MET A 280 5.48 -1.34 -11.53
CA MET A 280 4.70 -1.68 -12.72
C MET A 280 4.57 -0.49 -13.68
N ASN A 281 4.49 0.77 -13.19
CA ASN A 281 4.54 1.96 -14.03
C ASN A 281 5.88 2.11 -14.79
N ARG A 282 6.94 1.43 -14.34
CA ARG A 282 8.25 1.35 -15.02
C ARG A 282 8.39 0.11 -15.91
N ALA A 283 7.31 -0.62 -16.16
CA ALA A 283 7.33 -1.91 -16.85
C ALA A 283 8.27 -2.93 -16.18
N LEU A 284 8.49 -2.81 -14.87
CA LEU A 284 9.33 -3.71 -14.09
C LEU A 284 8.51 -4.93 -13.67
N PRO A 285 8.92 -6.17 -14.03
CA PRO A 285 8.25 -7.37 -13.56
C PRO A 285 8.35 -7.49 -12.05
N VAL A 286 7.28 -7.99 -11.43
CA VAL A 286 7.16 -8.07 -9.98
C VAL A 286 7.10 -9.53 -9.52
N ILE A 287 7.90 -9.88 -8.50
CA ILE A 287 7.71 -11.08 -7.69
C ILE A 287 7.08 -10.62 -6.37
N ALA A 288 5.87 -11.05 -6.07
CA ALA A 288 5.20 -10.74 -4.81
C ALA A 288 4.83 -12.04 -4.07
N SER A 289 4.76 -11.98 -2.74
CA SER A 289 4.12 -13.07 -2.00
C SER A 289 2.60 -12.93 -2.03
N ASP A 290 1.89 -14.04 -1.78
CA ASP A 290 0.44 -14.08 -1.62
C ASP A 290 -0.07 -13.33 -0.36
N ALA A 291 0.84 -12.90 0.52
CA ALA A 291 0.55 -12.04 1.66
C ALA A 291 0.58 -10.55 1.32
N VAL A 292 0.94 -10.17 0.10
CA VAL A 292 0.91 -8.79 -0.39
C VAL A 292 -0.49 -8.45 -0.89
N GLY A 293 -1.06 -7.34 -0.41
CA GLY A 293 -2.40 -6.91 -0.81
C GLY A 293 -2.55 -6.65 -2.31
N ALA A 294 -1.49 -6.19 -3.01
CA ALA A 294 -1.50 -6.01 -4.46
C ALA A 294 -1.65 -7.34 -5.22
N ALA A 295 -1.10 -8.45 -4.69
CA ALA A 295 -1.31 -9.79 -5.24
C ALA A 295 -2.71 -10.33 -4.87
N ALA A 296 -3.06 -10.35 -3.59
CA ALA A 296 -4.37 -10.81 -3.12
C ALA A 296 -5.55 -9.98 -3.66
N GLY A 297 -5.30 -8.74 -4.05
CA GLY A 297 -6.25 -7.78 -4.61
C GLY A 297 -6.32 -7.77 -6.14
N GLY A 298 -5.46 -8.55 -6.83
CA GLY A 298 -5.56 -8.79 -8.26
C GLY A 298 -4.76 -7.83 -9.16
N LEU A 299 -3.93 -6.94 -8.58
CA LEU A 299 -3.00 -6.16 -9.39
C LEU A 299 -1.87 -7.05 -9.90
N VAL A 300 -1.21 -7.83 -9.03
CA VAL A 300 -0.25 -8.84 -9.48
C VAL A 300 -0.98 -10.15 -9.73
N ARG A 301 -0.88 -10.65 -10.96
CA ARG A 301 -1.50 -11.92 -11.40
C ARG A 301 -0.42 -12.88 -11.86
N ASP A 302 -0.33 -14.02 -11.18
CA ASP A 302 0.71 -15.02 -11.42
C ASP A 302 0.80 -15.45 -12.88
N GLY A 303 2.01 -15.45 -13.44
CA GLY A 303 2.31 -15.79 -14.82
C GLY A 303 1.77 -14.82 -15.89
N ALA A 304 0.87 -13.89 -15.54
CA ALA A 304 0.26 -12.93 -16.45
C ALA A 304 1.00 -11.60 -16.51
N ASN A 305 1.24 -10.96 -15.36
CA ASN A 305 1.89 -9.65 -15.25
C ASN A 305 2.90 -9.55 -14.10
N GLY A 306 3.18 -10.68 -13.45
CA GLY A 306 4.13 -10.85 -12.37
C GLY A 306 4.18 -12.32 -11.94
N LEU A 307 4.91 -12.61 -10.88
CA LEU A 307 4.97 -13.92 -10.25
C LEU A 307 4.47 -13.82 -8.80
N VAL A 308 3.65 -14.78 -8.38
CA VAL A 308 3.14 -14.85 -7.01
C VAL A 308 3.67 -16.11 -6.34
N VAL A 309 4.33 -15.95 -5.20
CA VAL A 309 4.91 -17.05 -4.44
C VAL A 309 4.25 -17.17 -3.07
N PRO A 310 4.18 -18.37 -2.45
CA PRO A 310 3.68 -18.51 -1.10
C PRO A 310 4.53 -17.73 -0.10
N ALA A 311 3.89 -16.99 0.81
CA ALA A 311 4.58 -16.20 1.82
C ALA A 311 5.43 -17.07 2.75
N GLY A 312 6.69 -16.69 2.95
CA GLY A 312 7.65 -17.43 3.78
C GLY A 312 8.37 -18.58 3.07
N ALA A 313 8.01 -18.92 1.83
CA ALA A 313 8.63 -20.03 1.09
C ALA A 313 9.89 -19.58 0.32
N SER A 314 11.07 -19.61 0.97
CA SER A 314 12.34 -19.18 0.34
C SER A 314 12.66 -19.97 -0.93
N ALA A 315 12.47 -21.28 -0.95
CA ALA A 315 12.71 -22.11 -2.12
C ALA A 315 11.81 -21.74 -3.33
N ALA A 316 10.55 -21.39 -3.10
CA ALA A 316 9.67 -20.92 -4.17
C ALA A 316 10.12 -19.55 -4.70
N LEU A 317 10.51 -18.66 -3.79
CA LEU A 317 11.05 -17.35 -4.15
C LEU A 317 12.36 -17.48 -4.92
N ALA A 318 13.28 -18.38 -4.51
CA ALA A 318 14.53 -18.67 -5.21
C ALA A 318 14.28 -19.16 -6.64
N ARG A 319 13.30 -20.04 -6.84
CA ARG A 319 12.91 -20.46 -8.20
C ARG A 319 12.39 -19.31 -9.05
N ALA A 320 11.56 -18.42 -8.47
CA ALA A 320 11.05 -17.25 -9.17
C ALA A 320 12.16 -16.25 -9.54
N LEU A 321 13.16 -16.06 -8.66
CA LEU A 321 14.35 -15.26 -8.93
C LEU A 321 15.15 -15.84 -10.11
N ARG A 322 15.46 -17.14 -10.09
CA ARG A 322 16.16 -17.83 -11.19
C ARG A 322 15.37 -17.71 -12.50
N LEU A 323 14.07 -17.97 -12.47
CA LEU A 323 13.20 -17.89 -13.65
C LEU A 323 13.28 -16.50 -14.31
N LEU A 324 13.20 -15.42 -13.53
CA LEU A 324 13.38 -14.08 -14.08
C LEU A 324 14.83 -13.76 -14.43
N ALA A 325 15.82 -14.36 -13.80
CA ALA A 325 17.23 -14.17 -14.19
C ALA A 325 17.52 -14.80 -15.55
N ASP A 326 16.96 -15.98 -15.82
CA ASP A 326 17.28 -16.79 -16.99
C ASP A 326 16.45 -16.42 -18.24
N ASP A 327 15.25 -15.87 -18.06
CA ASP A 327 14.33 -15.60 -19.18
C ASP A 327 14.06 -14.08 -19.35
N ALA A 328 14.84 -13.44 -20.21
CA ALA A 328 14.68 -12.03 -20.57
C ALA A 328 13.34 -11.74 -21.29
N LYS A 329 12.84 -12.71 -22.10
CA LYS A 329 11.55 -12.56 -22.80
C LYS A 329 10.40 -12.58 -21.81
N LEU A 330 10.47 -13.43 -20.80
CA LEU A 330 9.49 -13.47 -19.72
C LEU A 330 9.51 -12.15 -18.93
N ARG A 331 10.69 -11.63 -18.56
CA ARG A 331 10.79 -10.32 -17.89
C ARG A 331 10.10 -9.23 -18.69
N ALA A 332 10.40 -9.10 -19.97
CA ALA A 332 9.82 -8.10 -20.86
C ALA A 332 8.29 -8.27 -20.98
N ARG A 333 7.81 -9.50 -21.13
CA ARG A 333 6.37 -9.81 -21.25
C ARG A 333 5.61 -9.44 -19.98
N LEU A 334 6.09 -9.88 -18.81
CA LEU A 334 5.45 -9.60 -17.52
C LEU A 334 5.48 -8.10 -17.20
N GLY A 335 6.62 -7.44 -17.40
CA GLY A 335 6.76 -6.00 -17.18
C GLY A 335 5.82 -5.18 -18.06
N SER A 336 5.76 -5.48 -19.37
CA SER A 336 4.85 -4.80 -20.30
C SER A 336 3.38 -5.03 -19.94
N ALA A 337 3.01 -6.23 -19.51
CA ALA A 337 1.66 -6.52 -19.04
C ALA A 337 1.35 -5.76 -17.75
N GLY A 338 2.28 -5.71 -16.78
CA GLY A 338 2.14 -4.93 -15.56
C GLY A 338 1.92 -3.44 -15.82
N ALA A 339 2.70 -2.86 -16.75
CA ALA A 339 2.57 -1.46 -17.12
C ALA A 339 1.20 -1.11 -17.75
N ARG A 340 0.59 -2.04 -18.47
CA ARG A 340 -0.78 -1.85 -18.96
C ARG A 340 -1.82 -1.94 -17.85
N ASP A 341 -1.69 -2.95 -17.00
CA ASP A 341 -2.68 -3.26 -15.97
C ASP A 341 -2.71 -2.22 -14.84
N VAL A 342 -1.56 -1.66 -14.45
CA VAL A 342 -1.47 -0.68 -13.37
C VAL A 342 -2.21 0.64 -13.69
N ARG A 343 -2.45 0.94 -14.96
CA ARG A 343 -3.19 2.15 -15.38
C ARG A 343 -4.60 2.21 -14.81
N ALA A 344 -5.24 1.05 -14.58
CA ALA A 344 -6.54 0.96 -13.93
C ALA A 344 -6.50 1.30 -12.43
N PHE A 345 -5.30 1.37 -11.84
CA PHE A 345 -5.07 1.73 -10.44
C PHE A 345 -4.60 3.18 -10.34
N SER A 346 -5.46 4.11 -10.74
CA SER A 346 -5.20 5.54 -10.81
C SER A 346 -5.87 6.30 -9.65
N TYR A 347 -5.48 7.56 -9.46
CA TYR A 347 -6.14 8.47 -8.53
C TYR A 347 -7.62 8.66 -8.88
N ASP A 348 -7.96 8.68 -10.17
CA ASP A 348 -9.35 8.77 -10.63
C ASP A 348 -10.15 7.53 -10.27
N ALA A 349 -9.59 6.33 -10.45
CA ALA A 349 -10.23 5.07 -10.06
C ALA A 349 -10.43 5.00 -8.54
N TRP A 350 -9.45 5.48 -7.76
CA TRP A 350 -9.57 5.57 -6.31
C TRP A 350 -10.72 6.51 -5.89
N ALA A 351 -10.77 7.71 -6.46
CA ALA A 351 -11.84 8.68 -6.18
C ALA A 351 -13.21 8.16 -6.62
N ALA A 352 -13.30 7.54 -7.80
CA ALA A 352 -14.53 6.93 -8.32
C ALA A 352 -15.11 5.88 -7.37
N GLY A 353 -14.28 5.10 -6.69
CA GLY A 353 -14.75 4.13 -5.69
C GLY A 353 -15.50 4.78 -4.51
N PHE A 354 -15.09 5.98 -4.07
CA PHE A 354 -15.81 6.75 -3.06
C PHE A 354 -17.05 7.43 -3.64
N SER A 355 -16.97 8.02 -4.84
CA SER A 355 -18.13 8.61 -5.52
C SER A 355 -19.24 7.57 -5.71
N GLN A 356 -18.88 6.33 -6.10
CA GLN A 356 -19.84 5.24 -6.23
C GLN A 356 -20.51 4.89 -4.90
N ALA A 357 -19.75 4.88 -3.80
CA ALA A 357 -20.33 4.66 -2.46
C ALA A 357 -21.31 5.79 -2.09
N LEU A 358 -20.94 7.05 -2.34
CA LEU A 358 -21.82 8.21 -2.10
C LEU A 358 -23.07 8.18 -2.98
N HIS A 359 -22.93 7.72 -4.23
CA HIS A 359 -24.04 7.58 -5.17
C HIS A 359 -25.08 6.57 -4.66
N THR A 360 -24.65 5.38 -4.21
CA THR A 360 -25.56 4.36 -3.67
C THR A 360 -26.29 4.81 -2.41
N LEU A 361 -25.80 5.85 -1.73
CA LEU A 361 -26.45 6.47 -0.58
C LEU A 361 -27.33 7.67 -0.95
N GLY A 362 -27.43 8.01 -2.24
CA GLY A 362 -28.21 9.15 -2.74
C GLY A 362 -27.62 10.53 -2.35
N VAL A 363 -26.33 10.59 -2.03
CA VAL A 363 -25.66 11.81 -1.54
C VAL A 363 -24.42 12.21 -2.37
N SER A 364 -24.21 11.61 -3.54
CA SER A 364 -23.13 12.01 -4.47
C SER A 364 -23.40 13.39 -5.07
N ARG A 365 -22.34 14.12 -5.39
CA ARG A 365 -22.37 15.35 -6.17
C ARG A 365 -22.42 15.07 -7.66
N GLU A 366 -21.73 14.03 -8.10
CA GLU A 366 -21.76 13.59 -9.51
C GLU A 366 -23.15 12.97 -9.83
N ARG A 367 -23.75 13.41 -10.93
CA ARG A 367 -24.89 12.74 -11.55
C ARG A 367 -24.33 11.71 -12.51
N TRP A 368 -24.65 10.46 -12.32
CA TRP A 368 -24.25 9.33 -13.18
C TRP A 368 -25.29 9.14 -14.29
#